data_a8dd16a0c62589892f2fef211d399919
#
_entry.id   a8dd16a0c62589892f2fef211d399919
#
_cell.length_a   1.000
_cell.length_b   1.000
_cell.length_c   1.000
_cell.angle_alpha   90.00
_cell.angle_beta   90.00
_cell.angle_gamma   90.00
#
_symmetry.space_group_name_H-M   'P 1'
#
loop_
_entity.id
_entity.type
_entity.pdbx_description
1 polymer ?
#
loop_
_entity_poly.entity_id
_entity_poly.type
_entity_poly.pdbx_seq_one_letter_code
_entity_poly.pdbx_strand_id
1 'polypeptide(L)'
;DYAYLGMRSEFMDIYLGAKCNFCISVGGPGFYGIPFIFRRPNVHIQVPFGLLPTGNKYDLMITKNHISNKSKKKLTFSEIFSSNVALCSSSVDFELNGIKLEDNSPKEIRDLVVEMDERINGNYKETNEDRMLQKRFWSTYEENMKRLNLKKPLHGIIKAQFGAKFLRENQNWIR
;
A
#
# COMPACT_ATOMS: atom_id res chain seq x y z
N ASP A 1 -9.52 6.00 23.01
CA ASP A 1 -8.50 6.76 22.26
C ASP A 1 -7.53 7.44 23.25
N TYR A 2 -6.33 6.86 23.39
CA TYR A 2 -5.36 7.31 24.38
C TYR A 2 -4.90 8.77 24.15
N ALA A 3 -4.93 9.24 22.90
CA ALA A 3 -4.53 10.61 22.56
C ALA A 3 -5.49 11.65 23.16
N TYR A 4 -6.78 11.32 23.28
CA TYR A 4 -7.80 12.18 23.87
C TYR A 4 -7.94 12.04 25.39
N LEU A 5 -7.44 10.95 25.96
CA LEU A 5 -7.56 10.68 27.41
C LEU A 5 -6.47 11.37 28.25
N GLY A 6 -5.68 12.27 27.66
CA GLY A 6 -4.62 12.99 28.37
C GLY A 6 -3.40 12.12 28.73
N MET A 7 -3.35 10.88 28.26
CA MET A 7 -2.25 9.94 28.54
C MET A 7 -1.14 9.97 27.50
N ARG A 8 -1.24 10.86 26.51
CA ARG A 8 -0.26 10.94 25.42
C ARG A 8 1.08 11.44 25.93
N SER A 9 2.13 10.72 25.63
CA SER A 9 3.51 11.10 25.86
C SER A 9 4.40 10.46 24.80
N GLU A 10 5.59 11.00 24.60
CA GLU A 10 6.58 10.41 23.68
C GLU A 10 6.90 8.95 24.04
N PHE A 11 7.02 8.66 25.34
CA PHE A 11 7.22 7.30 25.81
C PHE A 11 6.05 6.39 25.42
N MET A 12 4.81 6.83 25.59
CA MET A 12 3.64 6.04 25.25
C MET A 12 3.49 5.83 23.75
N ASP A 13 3.84 6.82 22.92
CA ASP A 13 3.87 6.67 21.47
C ASP A 13 4.85 5.57 21.07
N ILE A 14 6.07 5.58 21.62
CA ILE A 14 7.10 4.55 21.38
C ILE A 14 6.64 3.19 21.92
N TYR A 15 6.15 3.15 23.14
CA TYR A 15 5.71 1.90 23.79
C TYR A 15 4.58 1.21 23.02
N LEU A 16 3.55 1.96 22.64
CA LEU A 16 2.42 1.41 21.87
C LEU A 16 2.87 0.93 20.49
N GLY A 17 3.70 1.70 19.79
CA GLY A 17 4.25 1.27 18.51
C GLY A 17 5.14 0.03 18.61
N ALA A 18 5.92 -0.09 19.70
CA ALA A 18 6.77 -1.26 19.93
C ALA A 18 6.00 -2.51 20.34
N LYS A 19 4.84 -2.37 20.98
CA LYS A 19 4.06 -3.47 21.56
C LYS A 19 2.80 -3.83 20.79
N CYS A 20 2.38 -3.04 19.80
CA CYS A 20 1.21 -3.37 18.98
C CYS A 20 1.40 -4.71 18.25
N ASN A 21 0.31 -5.39 17.98
CA ASN A 21 0.34 -6.59 17.14
C ASN A 21 0.69 -6.22 15.69
N PHE A 22 0.08 -5.17 15.19
CA PHE A 22 0.40 -4.51 13.93
C PHE A 22 -0.09 -3.06 13.96
N CYS A 23 0.37 -2.26 13.01
CA CYS A 23 -0.03 -0.86 12.85
C CYS A 23 -0.79 -0.69 11.54
N ILE A 24 -1.82 0.17 11.54
CA ILE A 24 -2.50 0.63 10.32
C ILE A 24 -2.01 2.04 10.02
N SER A 25 -1.47 2.27 8.83
CA SER A 25 -0.92 3.56 8.42
C SER A 25 -1.42 4.00 7.04
N VAL A 26 -1.58 5.30 6.88
CA VAL A 26 -1.99 5.92 5.60
C VAL A 26 -0.80 6.23 4.67
N GLY A 27 0.38 5.71 4.99
CA GLY A 27 1.61 6.08 4.29
C GLY A 27 2.08 7.49 4.66
N GLY A 28 3.37 7.73 4.61
CA GLY A 28 3.95 9.03 4.94
C GLY A 28 4.72 9.03 6.25
N PRO A 29 5.46 10.13 6.53
CA PRO A 29 6.24 10.26 7.74
C PRO A 29 5.33 10.33 8.98
N GLY A 30 5.75 9.71 10.06
CA GLY A 30 5.03 9.79 11.32
C GLY A 30 5.09 8.51 12.14
N PHE A 31 4.04 8.26 12.88
CA PHE A 31 3.96 7.17 13.88
C PHE A 31 4.31 5.78 13.32
N TYR A 32 4.02 5.50 12.04
CA TYR A 32 4.30 4.16 11.45
C TYR A 32 5.80 3.79 11.49
N GLY A 33 6.69 4.76 11.55
CA GLY A 33 8.12 4.53 11.67
C GLY A 33 8.48 3.79 12.96
N ILE A 34 7.75 4.00 14.04
CA ILE A 34 8.00 3.34 15.33
C ILE A 34 7.73 1.83 15.22
N PRO A 35 6.53 1.35 14.82
CA PRO A 35 6.30 -0.07 14.58
C PRO A 35 7.33 -0.69 13.62
N PHE A 36 7.70 0.02 12.55
CA PHE A 36 8.70 -0.46 11.60
C PHE A 36 10.07 -0.72 12.23
N ILE A 37 10.58 0.22 13.05
CA ILE A 37 11.84 0.08 13.78
C ILE A 37 11.81 -1.15 14.72
N PHE A 38 10.67 -1.36 15.38
CA PHE A 38 10.46 -2.52 16.25
C PHE A 38 10.00 -3.79 15.52
N ARG A 39 10.08 -3.80 14.18
CA ARG A 39 9.73 -4.95 13.32
C ARG A 39 8.30 -5.45 13.51
N ARG A 40 7.39 -4.56 13.86
CA ARG A 40 5.96 -4.87 13.88
C ARG A 40 5.40 -4.79 12.47
N PRO A 41 4.49 -5.69 12.08
CA PRO A 41 3.84 -5.62 10.78
C PRO A 41 3.05 -4.32 10.62
N ASN A 42 3.03 -3.79 9.38
CA ASN A 42 2.23 -2.63 9.04
C ASN A 42 1.22 -2.95 7.94
N VAL A 43 0.05 -2.39 8.07
CA VAL A 43 -1.01 -2.36 7.06
C VAL A 43 -1.02 -0.97 6.45
N HIS A 44 -0.53 -0.85 5.22
CA HIS A 44 -0.46 0.42 4.50
C HIS A 44 -1.70 0.61 3.64
N ILE A 45 -2.49 1.61 3.95
CA ILE A 45 -3.71 1.99 3.23
C ILE A 45 -3.56 3.38 2.62
N GLN A 46 -4.42 3.73 1.67
CA GLN A 46 -4.44 5.06 1.05
C GLN A 46 -3.11 5.46 0.40
N VAL A 47 -2.33 4.51 -0.07
CA VAL A 47 -1.00 4.76 -0.63
C VAL A 47 -1.11 5.16 -2.10
N PRO A 48 -0.60 6.34 -2.52
CA PRO A 48 -0.41 6.62 -3.93
C PRO A 48 0.59 5.64 -4.55
N PHE A 49 0.39 5.25 -5.80
CA PHE A 49 1.23 4.22 -6.43
C PHE A 49 2.72 4.58 -6.42
N GLY A 50 3.07 5.85 -6.59
CA GLY A 50 4.46 6.33 -6.56
C GLY A 50 5.13 6.28 -5.18
N LEU A 51 4.37 6.02 -4.12
CA LEU A 51 4.83 5.98 -2.73
C LEU A 51 4.70 4.58 -2.11
N LEU A 52 4.77 3.52 -2.91
CA LEU A 52 4.71 2.16 -2.38
C LEU A 52 5.76 1.98 -1.27
N PRO A 53 5.36 1.57 -0.05
CA PRO A 53 6.27 1.48 1.08
C PRO A 53 7.27 0.35 0.88
N THR A 54 8.52 0.56 1.28
CA THR A 54 9.52 -0.51 1.29
C THR A 54 9.09 -1.64 2.22
N GLY A 55 8.58 -1.30 3.38
CA GLY A 55 8.05 -2.24 4.33
C GLY A 55 8.99 -3.38 4.74
N ASN A 56 8.44 -4.36 5.42
CA ASN A 56 9.05 -5.65 5.64
C ASN A 56 8.21 -6.76 4.98
N LYS A 57 8.69 -7.99 4.98
CA LYS A 57 8.01 -9.12 4.33
C LYS A 57 6.64 -9.50 4.93
N TYR A 58 6.32 -8.95 6.08
CA TYR A 58 5.04 -9.19 6.77
C TYR A 58 4.05 -8.05 6.56
N ASP A 59 4.49 -6.94 5.97
CA ASP A 59 3.62 -5.80 5.72
C ASP A 59 2.67 -6.09 4.57
N LEU A 60 1.46 -5.57 4.69
CA LEU A 60 0.44 -5.57 3.66
C LEU A 60 0.14 -4.16 3.19
N MET A 61 -0.24 -4.02 1.93
CA MET A 61 -0.57 -2.72 1.36
C MET A 61 -1.71 -2.79 0.33
N ILE A 62 -2.41 -1.67 0.19
CA ILE A 62 -3.28 -1.38 -0.95
C ILE A 62 -3.07 0.07 -1.40
N THR A 63 -3.27 0.31 -2.67
CA THR A 63 -3.12 1.66 -3.24
C THR A 63 -4.44 2.38 -3.38
N LYS A 64 -4.39 3.73 -3.36
CA LYS A 64 -5.51 4.56 -3.82
C LYS A 64 -5.94 4.20 -5.23
N ASN A 65 -7.18 4.46 -5.56
CA ASN A 65 -7.67 4.33 -6.92
C ASN A 65 -7.25 5.56 -7.74
N HIS A 66 -6.61 5.32 -8.87
CA HIS A 66 -6.20 6.36 -9.82
C HIS A 66 -7.27 6.50 -10.89
N ILE A 67 -7.97 7.62 -10.90
CA ILE A 67 -9.12 7.87 -11.80
C ILE A 67 -8.72 8.89 -12.86
N SER A 68 -8.88 8.54 -14.13
CA SER A 68 -8.70 9.50 -15.22
C SER A 68 -9.77 10.59 -15.18
N ASN A 69 -9.38 11.86 -15.12
CA ASN A 69 -10.31 12.99 -15.19
C ASN A 69 -11.06 13.03 -16.51
N LYS A 70 -10.43 12.54 -17.60
CA LYS A 70 -11.01 12.52 -18.94
C LYS A 70 -12.05 11.42 -19.12
N SER A 71 -11.69 10.17 -18.82
CA SER A 71 -12.56 9.00 -19.03
C SER A 71 -13.47 8.68 -17.85
N LYS A 72 -13.21 9.27 -16.68
CA LYS A 72 -13.87 8.97 -15.38
C LYS A 72 -13.74 7.50 -14.97
N LYS A 73 -12.78 6.78 -15.54
CA LYS A 73 -12.54 5.36 -15.25
C LYS A 73 -11.28 5.19 -14.41
N LYS A 74 -11.27 4.11 -13.61
CA LYS A 74 -10.08 3.66 -12.91
C LYS A 74 -9.02 3.25 -13.93
N LEU A 75 -7.82 3.78 -13.78
CA LEU A 75 -6.67 3.41 -14.59
C LEU A 75 -6.21 2.00 -14.25
N THR A 76 -5.85 1.25 -15.28
CA THR A 76 -5.13 -0.01 -15.12
C THR A 76 -3.68 0.26 -14.70
N PHE A 77 -3.00 -0.77 -14.28
CA PHE A 77 -1.60 -0.72 -13.89
C PHE A 77 -0.69 -0.18 -15.03
N SER A 78 -0.89 -0.71 -16.23
CA SER A 78 -0.15 -0.25 -17.42
C SER A 78 -0.44 1.22 -17.77
N GLU A 79 -1.69 1.67 -17.60
CA GLU A 79 -2.06 3.07 -17.83
C GLU A 79 -1.44 4.01 -16.79
N ILE A 80 -1.31 3.61 -15.52
CA ILE A 80 -0.60 4.38 -14.49
C ILE A 80 0.85 4.61 -14.91
N PHE A 81 1.54 3.58 -15.39
CA PHE A 81 2.92 3.72 -15.90
C PHE A 81 2.99 4.60 -17.15
N SER A 82 2.04 4.46 -18.06
CA SER A 82 2.03 5.22 -19.33
C SER A 82 1.63 6.69 -19.16
N SER A 83 0.96 7.04 -18.08
CA SER A 83 0.56 8.41 -17.75
C SER A 83 1.60 9.22 -16.98
N ASN A 84 2.83 8.71 -16.86
CA ASN A 84 3.95 9.35 -16.15
C ASN A 84 3.72 9.60 -14.64
N VAL A 85 2.71 9.00 -14.04
CA VAL A 85 2.41 9.18 -12.60
C VAL A 85 2.86 8.02 -11.72
N ALA A 86 3.46 7.00 -12.29
CA ALA A 86 3.89 5.81 -11.56
C ALA A 86 4.90 6.10 -10.43
N LEU A 87 5.64 7.19 -10.53
CA LEU A 87 6.60 7.63 -9.51
C LEU A 87 6.21 8.97 -8.86
N CYS A 88 5.03 9.51 -9.17
CA CYS A 88 4.54 10.74 -8.57
C CYS A 88 4.14 10.52 -7.11
N SER A 89 4.45 11.51 -6.29
CA SER A 89 4.13 11.51 -4.85
C SER A 89 3.28 12.71 -4.42
N SER A 90 3.26 13.76 -5.23
CA SER A 90 2.54 15.00 -4.96
C SER A 90 1.14 14.98 -5.59
N SER A 91 0.14 15.48 -4.87
CA SER A 91 -1.21 15.68 -5.42
C SER A 91 -1.21 16.56 -6.66
N VAL A 92 -0.34 17.57 -6.68
CA VAL A 92 -0.18 18.49 -7.82
C VAL A 92 0.25 17.72 -9.08
N ASP A 93 1.17 16.79 -8.98
CA ASP A 93 1.62 15.99 -10.12
C ASP A 93 0.50 15.14 -10.71
N PHE A 94 -0.36 14.56 -9.85
CA PHE A 94 -1.51 13.80 -10.32
C PHE A 94 -2.52 14.71 -11.04
N GLU A 95 -2.82 15.88 -10.48
CA GLU A 95 -3.74 16.84 -11.07
C GLU A 95 -3.24 17.35 -12.44
N LEU A 96 -1.95 17.70 -12.55
CA LEU A 96 -1.32 18.13 -13.80
C LEU A 96 -1.39 17.04 -14.89
N ASN A 97 -1.36 15.77 -14.51
CA ASN A 97 -1.53 14.64 -15.44
C ASN A 97 -3.00 14.23 -15.63
N GLY A 98 -3.95 15.02 -15.14
CA GLY A 98 -5.37 14.74 -15.31
C GLY A 98 -5.86 13.51 -14.57
N ILE A 99 -5.26 13.20 -13.41
CA ILE A 99 -5.60 12.05 -12.57
C ILE A 99 -6.08 12.52 -11.21
N LYS A 100 -7.22 11.98 -10.77
CA LYS A 100 -7.75 12.12 -9.43
C LYS A 100 -7.41 10.86 -8.63
N LEU A 101 -6.91 11.04 -7.42
CA LEU A 101 -6.76 9.94 -6.46
C LEU A 101 -8.05 9.80 -5.64
N GLU A 102 -8.61 8.62 -5.62
CA GLU A 102 -9.74 8.27 -4.75
C GLU A 102 -9.29 7.33 -3.65
N ASP A 103 -9.81 7.56 -2.46
CA ASP A 103 -9.48 6.80 -1.27
C ASP A 103 -10.00 5.36 -1.36
N ASN A 104 -9.31 4.46 -0.68
CA ASN A 104 -9.79 3.09 -0.51
C ASN A 104 -11.13 3.11 0.25
N SER A 105 -12.03 2.24 -0.17
CA SER A 105 -13.30 2.06 0.50
C SER A 105 -13.14 1.45 1.90
N PRO A 106 -14.09 1.70 2.82
CA PRO A 106 -14.07 1.04 4.13
C PRO A 106 -14.01 -0.50 4.04
N LYS A 107 -14.60 -1.08 2.99
CA LYS A 107 -14.55 -2.52 2.73
C LYS A 107 -13.13 -2.98 2.39
N GLU A 108 -12.43 -2.30 1.48
CA GLU A 108 -11.05 -2.64 1.10
C GLU A 108 -10.11 -2.53 2.31
N ILE A 109 -10.26 -1.48 3.12
CA ILE A 109 -9.48 -1.28 4.33
C ILE A 109 -9.73 -2.41 5.33
N ARG A 110 -11.00 -2.70 5.63
CA ARG A 110 -11.38 -3.78 6.54
C ARG A 110 -10.82 -5.12 6.08
N ASP A 111 -10.97 -5.45 4.79
CA ASP A 111 -10.55 -6.73 4.25
C ASP A 111 -9.02 -6.91 4.38
N LEU A 112 -8.24 -5.83 4.19
CA LEU A 112 -6.79 -5.85 4.38
C LEU A 112 -6.40 -6.02 5.85
N VAL A 113 -7.10 -5.35 6.76
CA VAL A 113 -6.86 -5.44 8.21
C VAL A 113 -7.18 -6.85 8.73
N VAL A 114 -8.29 -7.43 8.28
CA VAL A 114 -8.66 -8.82 8.61
C VAL A 114 -7.62 -9.81 8.09
N GLU A 115 -7.14 -9.63 6.85
CA GLU A 115 -6.06 -10.47 6.31
C GLU A 115 -4.79 -10.39 7.17
N MET A 116 -4.42 -9.19 7.65
CA MET A 116 -3.27 -9.04 8.54
C MET A 116 -3.48 -9.77 9.86
N ASP A 117 -4.64 -9.61 10.47
CA ASP A 117 -4.98 -10.29 11.72
C ASP A 117 -4.93 -11.83 11.58
N GLU A 118 -5.51 -12.37 10.49
CA GLU A 118 -5.46 -13.79 10.17
C GLU A 118 -4.02 -14.29 9.98
N ARG A 119 -3.17 -13.52 9.31
CA ARG A 119 -1.75 -13.86 9.09
C ARG A 119 -0.97 -13.92 10.39
N ILE A 120 -1.16 -12.94 11.29
CA ILE A 120 -0.49 -12.88 12.58
C ILE A 120 -0.92 -14.06 13.50
N ASN A 121 -2.21 -14.39 13.47
CA ASN A 121 -2.78 -15.47 14.28
C ASN A 121 -2.61 -16.87 13.65
N GLY A 122 -1.96 -16.97 12.49
CA GLY A 122 -1.73 -18.24 11.79
C GLY A 122 -2.98 -18.86 11.15
N ASN A 123 -4.05 -18.09 11.00
CA ASN A 123 -5.33 -18.56 10.46
C ASN A 123 -5.45 -18.31 8.94
N TYR A 124 -4.58 -17.47 8.37
CA TYR A 124 -4.60 -17.17 6.95
C TYR A 124 -4.15 -18.36 6.12
N LYS A 125 -4.98 -18.74 5.15
CA LYS A 125 -4.67 -19.81 4.19
C LYS A 125 -4.44 -19.21 2.80
N GLU A 126 -3.19 -19.00 2.46
CA GLU A 126 -2.81 -18.51 1.13
C GLU A 126 -3.19 -19.53 0.05
N THR A 127 -3.94 -19.09 -0.93
CA THR A 127 -4.34 -19.92 -2.07
C THR A 127 -3.30 -19.89 -3.20
N ASN A 128 -3.40 -20.83 -4.15
CA ASN A 128 -2.59 -20.77 -5.37
C ASN A 128 -2.90 -19.51 -6.19
N GLU A 129 -4.15 -19.08 -6.22
CA GLU A 129 -4.57 -17.84 -6.88
C GLU A 129 -3.88 -16.62 -6.27
N ASP A 130 -3.82 -16.52 -4.94
CA ASP A 130 -3.14 -15.42 -4.25
C ASP A 130 -1.68 -15.31 -4.67
N ARG A 131 -0.97 -16.43 -4.67
CA ARG A 131 0.44 -16.49 -5.12
C ARG A 131 0.62 -16.08 -6.58
N MET A 132 -0.27 -16.54 -7.44
CA MET A 132 -0.25 -16.19 -8.87
C MET A 132 -0.50 -14.69 -9.09
N LEU A 133 -1.47 -14.10 -8.37
CA LEU A 133 -1.78 -12.67 -8.47
C LEU A 133 -0.65 -11.81 -7.95
N GLN A 134 -0.04 -12.17 -6.81
CA GLN A 134 1.17 -11.49 -6.29
C GLN A 134 2.31 -11.54 -7.33
N LYS A 135 2.61 -12.73 -7.84
CA LYS A 135 3.67 -12.89 -8.84
C LYS A 135 3.39 -12.06 -10.09
N ARG A 136 2.15 -12.08 -10.60
CA ARG A 136 1.74 -11.30 -11.76
C ARG A 136 1.91 -9.81 -11.50
N PHE A 137 1.45 -9.30 -10.36
CA PHE A 137 1.62 -7.90 -9.99
C PHE A 137 3.11 -7.49 -10.07
N TRP A 138 3.99 -8.21 -9.39
CA TRP A 138 5.40 -7.85 -9.32
C TRP A 138 6.11 -8.01 -10.66
N SER A 139 5.78 -9.02 -11.46
CA SER A 139 6.33 -9.16 -12.82
C SER A 139 5.94 -7.97 -13.69
N THR A 140 4.66 -7.60 -13.70
CA THR A 140 4.18 -6.44 -14.46
C THR A 140 4.82 -5.13 -13.98
N TYR A 141 5.01 -4.97 -12.67
CA TYR A 141 5.72 -3.82 -12.09
C TYR A 141 7.15 -3.74 -12.63
N GLU A 142 7.91 -4.81 -12.53
CA GLU A 142 9.30 -4.85 -12.97
C GLU A 142 9.45 -4.65 -14.48
N GLU A 143 8.56 -5.24 -15.28
CA GLU A 143 8.55 -5.07 -16.74
C GLU A 143 8.30 -3.61 -17.12
N ASN A 144 7.33 -2.95 -16.50
CA ASN A 144 7.05 -1.54 -16.77
C ASN A 144 8.20 -0.63 -16.30
N MET A 145 8.79 -0.88 -15.14
CA MET A 145 9.94 -0.14 -14.64
C MET A 145 11.13 -0.24 -15.62
N LYS A 146 11.39 -1.44 -16.16
CA LYS A 146 12.43 -1.65 -17.17
C LYS A 146 12.09 -0.97 -18.49
N ARG A 147 10.87 -1.17 -19.00
CA ARG A 147 10.40 -0.61 -20.28
C ARG A 147 10.52 0.92 -20.32
N LEU A 148 10.21 1.58 -19.23
CA LEU A 148 10.26 3.04 -19.11
C LEU A 148 11.60 3.55 -18.57
N ASN A 149 12.59 2.69 -18.39
CA ASN A 149 13.90 3.01 -17.82
C ASN A 149 13.79 3.80 -16.50
N LEU A 150 12.80 3.46 -15.68
CA LEU A 150 12.59 4.09 -14.39
C LEU A 150 13.57 3.55 -13.36
N LYS A 151 14.12 4.45 -12.56
CA LYS A 151 15.00 4.08 -11.47
C LYS A 151 14.18 3.39 -10.36
N LYS A 152 14.83 2.49 -9.64
CA LYS A 152 14.22 1.89 -8.43
C LYS A 152 13.78 2.99 -7.46
N PRO A 153 12.74 2.73 -6.64
CA PRO A 153 12.33 3.68 -5.62
C PRO A 153 13.51 4.16 -4.79
N LEU A 154 13.59 5.47 -4.55
CA LEU A 154 14.71 6.10 -3.85
C LEU A 154 14.95 5.55 -2.44
N HIS A 155 13.90 5.02 -1.81
CA HIS A 155 13.89 4.52 -0.44
C HIS A 155 14.11 3.00 -0.33
N GLY A 156 14.46 2.31 -1.42
CA GLY A 156 14.91 0.91 -1.37
C GLY A 156 13.96 -0.10 -2.03
N ILE A 157 14.16 -1.38 -1.70
CA ILE A 157 13.39 -2.49 -2.29
C ILE A 157 12.06 -2.62 -1.56
N ILE A 158 10.96 -2.69 -2.31
CA ILE A 158 9.64 -2.94 -1.76
C ILE A 158 9.55 -4.42 -1.38
N LYS A 159 9.22 -4.69 -0.12
CA LYS A 159 9.06 -6.05 0.44
C LYS A 159 7.63 -6.34 0.89
N ALA A 160 6.83 -5.28 1.11
CA ALA A 160 5.42 -5.42 1.46
C ALA A 160 4.65 -6.14 0.35
N GLN A 161 3.63 -6.92 0.74
CA GLN A 161 2.75 -7.61 -0.20
C GLN A 161 1.45 -6.84 -0.40
N PHE A 162 0.86 -6.97 -1.56
CA PHE A 162 -0.51 -6.48 -1.75
C PHE A 162 -1.52 -7.38 -1.03
N GLY A 163 -2.59 -6.78 -0.51
CA GLY A 163 -3.70 -7.54 0.04
C GLY A 163 -4.26 -8.53 -0.99
N ALA A 164 -4.35 -9.81 -0.61
CA ALA A 164 -4.77 -10.85 -1.53
C ALA A 164 -6.18 -10.63 -2.05
N LYS A 165 -7.11 -10.23 -1.18
CA LYS A 165 -8.49 -9.94 -1.58
C LYS A 165 -8.57 -8.72 -2.50
N PHE A 166 -7.74 -7.69 -2.25
CA PHE A 166 -7.65 -6.54 -3.15
C PHE A 166 -7.24 -6.96 -4.56
N LEU A 167 -6.23 -7.81 -4.69
CA LEU A 167 -5.78 -8.29 -6.01
C LEU A 167 -6.85 -9.16 -6.69
N ARG A 168 -7.54 -10.03 -5.94
CA ARG A 168 -8.65 -10.85 -6.50
C ARG A 168 -9.80 -9.99 -7.03
N GLU A 169 -10.19 -8.96 -6.30
CA GLU A 169 -11.28 -8.05 -6.71
C GLU A 169 -10.85 -7.07 -7.82
N ASN A 170 -9.54 -6.89 -8.03
CA ASN A 170 -8.97 -5.96 -9.00
C ASN A 170 -8.10 -6.64 -10.07
N GLN A 171 -8.41 -7.88 -10.49
CA GLN A 171 -7.61 -8.61 -11.49
C GLN A 171 -7.44 -7.87 -12.82
N ASN A 172 -8.46 -7.11 -13.24
CA ASN A 172 -8.40 -6.27 -14.44
C ASN A 172 -7.46 -5.07 -14.30
N TRP A 173 -7.17 -4.66 -13.08
CA TRP A 173 -6.24 -3.57 -12.79
C TRP A 173 -4.78 -3.96 -13.08
N ILE A 174 -4.41 -5.23 -12.90
CA ILE A 174 -3.05 -5.76 -13.12
C ILE A 174 -2.75 -6.04 -14.62
N ARG A 175 -3.55 -5.53 -15.54
CA ARG A 175 -3.33 -5.71 -16.99
C ARG A 175 -2.36 -4.69 -17.55
#